data_b11e5d2feaa5b2449b83734a44ba3e2f
#
_entry.id   b11e5d2feaa5b2449b83734a44ba3e2f
#
_cell.length_a   1.000
_cell.length_b   1.000
_cell.length_c   1.000
_cell.angle_alpha   90.00
_cell.angle_beta   90.00
_cell.angle_gamma   90.00
#
_symmetry.space_group_name_H-M   'P 1'
#
loop_
_entity.id
_entity.type
_entity.pdbx_description
1 polymer ?
#
loop_
_entity_poly.entity_id
_entity_poly.type
_entity_poly.pdbx_seq_one_letter_code
_entity_poly.pdbx_strand_id
1 'polypeptide(L)'
;GYDVGVITYQYPGNDSGGANTLGGSTNYTKADTTEAYVGVSYGVASLKYFHSAGDFLGNKDTNGSRYWDLSANFDVGNGFTLTPHFGFQYLPRNSTSNQDDLANYGDYSLTLAKDFGNGVVVSLAAIGTNANRNFYTSSSTFGNARYYGNNTLVVGVKYNF
;
A
#
# COMPACT_ATOMS: atom_id res chain seq x y z
N GLY A 1 15.19 -13.21 -11.56
CA GLY A 1 13.90 -13.90 -11.40
C GLY A 1 12.75 -13.10 -11.97
N TYR A 2 11.66 -13.81 -12.30
CA TYR A 2 10.41 -13.22 -12.80
C TYR A 2 9.26 -13.75 -11.95
N ASP A 3 8.28 -12.89 -11.69
CA ASP A 3 7.08 -13.19 -10.90
C ASP A 3 5.89 -12.53 -11.58
N VAL A 4 4.83 -13.29 -11.85
CA VAL A 4 3.60 -12.76 -12.46
C VAL A 4 2.40 -13.37 -11.76
N GLY A 5 1.35 -12.60 -11.59
CA GLY A 5 0.15 -13.13 -10.95
C GLY A 5 -1.02 -12.17 -10.97
N VAL A 6 -2.08 -12.62 -10.32
CA VAL A 6 -3.31 -11.86 -10.07
C VAL A 6 -3.62 -11.89 -8.58
N ILE A 7 -3.96 -10.75 -8.03
CA ILE A 7 -4.41 -10.59 -6.64
C ILE A 7 -5.83 -10.07 -6.66
N THR A 8 -6.69 -10.66 -5.85
CA THR A 8 -8.06 -10.19 -5.64
C THR A 8 -8.27 -9.91 -4.15
N TYR A 9 -8.68 -8.68 -3.84
CA TYR A 9 -9.12 -8.25 -2.52
C TYR A 9 -10.65 -8.29 -2.50
N GLN A 10 -11.21 -8.98 -1.54
CA GLN A 10 -12.66 -9.11 -1.38
C GLN A 10 -13.07 -8.58 -0.01
N TYR A 11 -14.09 -7.71 0.02
CA TYR A 11 -14.64 -7.09 1.23
C TYR A 11 -16.10 -7.52 1.39
N PRO A 12 -16.38 -8.71 1.98
CA PRO A 12 -17.73 -9.21 2.18
C PRO A 12 -18.57 -8.22 3.00
N GLY A 13 -19.83 -7.98 2.57
CA GLY A 13 -20.75 -7.08 3.27
C GLY A 13 -20.60 -5.59 2.95
N ASN A 14 -19.70 -5.23 2.05
CA ASN A 14 -19.57 -3.84 1.57
C ASN A 14 -20.38 -3.64 0.27
N ASP A 15 -21.70 -3.72 0.37
CA ASP A 15 -22.62 -3.54 -0.77
C ASP A 15 -23.12 -2.11 -0.93
N SER A 16 -22.66 -1.22 -0.10
CA SER A 16 -23.28 0.09 -0.04
C SER A 16 -22.46 1.14 -0.79
N GLY A 17 -23.09 1.79 -1.72
CA GLY A 17 -22.84 3.19 -2.01
C GLY A 17 -23.05 4.08 -0.77
N GLY A 18 -22.75 3.56 0.41
CA GLY A 18 -22.80 4.26 1.69
C GLY A 18 -21.52 5.04 1.88
N ALA A 19 -21.67 6.28 2.24
CA ALA A 19 -20.70 7.32 2.51
C ALA A 19 -19.50 6.90 3.39
N ASN A 20 -18.55 6.16 2.84
CA ASN A 20 -17.21 6.03 3.42
C ASN A 20 -16.32 7.06 2.73
N THR A 21 -16.30 8.22 3.28
CA THR A 21 -15.71 9.43 2.77
C THR A 21 -14.20 9.47 3.09
N LEU A 22 -13.39 8.80 2.27
CA LEU A 22 -12.06 9.32 2.02
C LEU A 22 -12.24 10.52 1.07
N GLY A 23 -11.86 11.71 1.48
CA GLY A 23 -11.94 12.91 0.65
C GLY A 23 -13.33 13.56 0.43
N GLY A 24 -14.37 13.16 1.20
CA GLY A 24 -15.68 13.84 1.15
C GLY A 24 -16.52 13.60 -0.11
N SER A 25 -16.17 12.65 -0.97
CA SER A 25 -16.90 12.31 -2.19
C SER A 25 -17.91 11.17 -1.96
N THR A 26 -19.10 11.30 -2.52
CA THR A 26 -20.19 10.29 -2.50
C THR A 26 -20.02 9.19 -3.56
N ASN A 27 -18.89 9.12 -4.23
CA ASN A 27 -18.65 8.25 -5.38
C ASN A 27 -17.83 7.01 -5.00
N TYR A 28 -18.40 6.16 -4.15
CA TYR A 28 -17.81 4.87 -3.83
C TYR A 28 -18.64 3.74 -4.44
N THR A 29 -17.92 2.73 -4.92
CA THR A 29 -18.45 1.43 -5.29
C THR A 29 -18.02 0.38 -4.25
N LYS A 30 -18.29 -0.89 -4.49
CA LYS A 30 -17.76 -1.98 -3.67
C LYS A 30 -16.23 -1.93 -3.68
N ALA A 31 -15.61 -2.10 -2.52
CA ALA A 31 -14.15 -2.00 -2.36
C ALA A 31 -13.37 -3.20 -2.95
N ASP A 32 -14.07 -4.20 -3.51
CA ASP A 32 -13.43 -5.34 -4.16
C ASP A 32 -12.51 -4.85 -5.29
N THR A 33 -11.29 -5.36 -5.31
CA THR A 33 -10.26 -4.93 -6.26
C THR A 33 -9.54 -6.15 -6.80
N THR A 34 -9.33 -6.18 -8.11
CA THR A 34 -8.50 -7.20 -8.77
C THR A 34 -7.34 -6.52 -9.48
N GLU A 35 -6.14 -7.00 -9.24
CA GLU A 35 -4.91 -6.49 -9.83
C GLU A 35 -4.13 -7.60 -10.51
N ALA A 36 -3.62 -7.32 -11.70
CA ALA A 36 -2.56 -8.12 -12.31
C ALA A 36 -1.21 -7.52 -11.93
N TYR A 37 -0.20 -8.36 -11.75
CA TYR A 37 1.15 -7.86 -11.47
C TYR A 37 2.23 -8.60 -12.24
N VAL A 38 3.33 -7.90 -12.45
CA VAL A 38 4.60 -8.44 -12.94
C VAL A 38 5.74 -7.95 -12.05
N GLY A 39 6.66 -8.84 -11.75
CA GLY A 39 7.85 -8.55 -10.95
C GLY A 39 9.11 -9.07 -11.62
N VAL A 40 10.20 -8.36 -11.39
CA VAL A 40 11.55 -8.78 -11.75
C VAL A 40 12.48 -8.64 -10.55
N SER A 41 13.41 -9.56 -10.40
CA SER A 41 14.42 -9.51 -9.35
C SER A 41 15.81 -9.81 -9.91
N TYR A 42 16.79 -9.06 -9.42
CA TYR A 42 18.20 -9.27 -9.74
C TYR A 42 19.08 -8.94 -8.53
N GLY A 43 19.91 -9.89 -8.14
CA GLY A 43 20.72 -9.76 -6.93
C GLY A 43 19.83 -9.52 -5.70
N VAL A 44 20.06 -8.42 -5.01
CA VAL A 44 19.33 -8.03 -3.81
C VAL A 44 18.06 -7.24 -4.10
N ALA A 45 17.90 -6.72 -5.34
CA ALA A 45 16.83 -5.81 -5.70
C ALA A 45 15.63 -6.52 -6.35
N SER A 46 14.44 -6.01 -6.12
CA SER A 46 13.21 -6.42 -6.79
C SER A 46 12.38 -5.19 -7.15
N LEU A 47 11.73 -5.26 -8.32
CA LEU A 47 10.76 -4.27 -8.79
C LEU A 47 9.50 -5.00 -9.18
N LYS A 48 8.35 -4.56 -8.63
CA LYS A 48 7.03 -5.05 -9.02
C LYS A 48 6.17 -3.90 -9.55
N TYR A 49 5.33 -4.24 -10.50
CA TYR A 49 4.31 -3.35 -11.05
C TYR A 49 2.96 -4.03 -10.93
N PHE A 50 2.00 -3.32 -10.35
CA PHE A 50 0.61 -3.75 -10.18
C PHE A 50 -0.30 -2.87 -11.02
N HIS A 51 -1.33 -3.46 -11.60
CA HIS A 51 -2.31 -2.79 -12.43
C HIS A 51 -3.72 -3.27 -12.07
N SER A 52 -4.57 -2.34 -11.66
CA SER A 52 -5.97 -2.64 -11.31
C SER A 52 -6.80 -2.86 -12.58
N ALA A 53 -7.54 -3.98 -12.61
CA ALA A 53 -8.46 -4.33 -13.71
C ALA A 53 -9.88 -3.76 -13.52
N GLY A 54 -10.12 -2.99 -12.46
CA GLY A 54 -11.38 -2.34 -12.14
C GLY A 54 -11.16 -1.16 -11.21
N ASP A 55 -12.22 -0.64 -10.62
CA ASP A 55 -12.14 0.45 -9.64
C ASP A 55 -11.30 0.02 -8.43
N PHE A 56 -10.39 0.88 -8.01
CA PHE A 56 -9.42 0.57 -6.97
C PHE A 56 -9.98 0.90 -5.58
N LEU A 57 -10.10 -0.13 -4.72
CA LEU A 57 -10.59 -0.02 -3.34
C LEU A 57 -11.90 0.78 -3.21
N GLY A 58 -12.82 0.59 -4.17
CA GLY A 58 -14.12 1.24 -4.16
C GLY A 58 -14.13 2.69 -4.61
N ASN A 59 -13.00 3.25 -5.03
CA ASN A 59 -12.95 4.58 -5.63
C ASN A 59 -13.46 4.49 -7.07
N LYS A 60 -14.57 5.16 -7.36
CA LYS A 60 -15.22 5.12 -8.68
C LYS A 60 -14.35 5.79 -9.74
N ASP A 61 -14.39 5.25 -10.96
CA ASP A 61 -13.65 5.73 -12.12
C ASP A 61 -12.11 5.66 -11.98
N THR A 62 -11.61 4.74 -11.14
CA THR A 62 -10.16 4.54 -10.91
C THR A 62 -9.62 3.26 -11.55
N ASN A 63 -10.32 2.71 -12.53
CA ASN A 63 -9.81 1.60 -13.33
C ASN A 63 -8.47 1.98 -13.97
N GLY A 64 -7.49 1.08 -13.89
CA GLY A 64 -6.12 1.33 -14.35
C GLY A 64 -5.24 2.02 -13.30
N SER A 65 -5.63 2.01 -12.03
CA SER A 65 -4.76 2.34 -10.92
C SER A 65 -3.49 1.48 -10.95
N ARG A 66 -2.37 2.04 -10.54
CA ARG A 66 -1.05 1.39 -10.66
C ARG A 66 -0.25 1.61 -9.40
N TYR A 67 0.49 0.58 -9.03
CA TYR A 67 1.47 0.68 -7.97
C TYR A 67 2.81 0.13 -8.42
N TRP A 68 3.88 0.86 -8.13
CA TRP A 68 5.26 0.45 -8.32
C TRP A 68 5.88 0.18 -6.96
N ASP A 69 6.49 -0.98 -6.81
CA ASP A 69 7.19 -1.44 -5.60
C ASP A 69 8.64 -1.71 -5.94
N LEU A 70 9.53 -0.94 -5.39
CA LEU A 70 10.97 -1.15 -5.48
C LEU A 70 11.50 -1.47 -4.08
N SER A 71 12.13 -2.62 -3.93
CA SER A 71 12.75 -3.03 -2.67
C SER A 71 14.10 -3.69 -2.90
N ALA A 72 14.93 -3.73 -1.86
CA ALA A 72 16.17 -4.47 -1.86
C ALA A 72 16.43 -5.10 -0.49
N ASN A 73 17.00 -6.32 -0.46
CA ASN A 73 17.30 -7.05 0.75
C ASN A 73 18.82 -7.19 0.90
N PHE A 74 19.40 -6.44 1.83
CA PHE A 74 20.82 -6.49 2.13
C PHE A 74 21.08 -7.37 3.36
N ASP A 75 21.80 -8.47 3.18
CA ASP A 75 22.36 -9.20 4.32
C ASP A 75 23.50 -8.36 4.93
N VAL A 76 23.30 -7.92 6.16
CA VAL A 76 24.29 -7.13 6.91
C VAL A 76 25.04 -7.96 7.94
N GLY A 77 24.93 -9.29 7.85
CA GLY A 77 25.63 -10.26 8.67
C GLY A 77 24.92 -10.58 9.98
N ASN A 78 25.38 -11.63 10.64
CA ASN A 78 24.88 -12.10 11.94
C ASN A 78 23.36 -12.32 11.98
N GLY A 79 22.74 -12.71 10.85
CA GLY A 79 21.31 -12.89 10.72
C GLY A 79 20.50 -11.59 10.67
N PHE A 80 21.15 -10.43 10.45
CA PHE A 80 20.45 -9.18 10.19
C PHE A 80 20.26 -8.95 8.70
N THR A 81 19.06 -8.50 8.32
CA THR A 81 18.72 -8.05 6.98
C THR A 81 18.21 -6.62 7.03
N LEU A 82 18.74 -5.76 6.18
CA LEU A 82 18.27 -4.39 5.97
C LEU A 82 17.50 -4.31 4.67
N THR A 83 16.24 -3.85 4.73
CA THR A 83 15.36 -3.76 3.57
C THR A 83 14.84 -2.33 3.40
N PRO A 84 15.43 -1.50 2.54
CA PRO A 84 14.79 -0.30 2.02
C PRO A 84 13.67 -0.67 1.02
N HIS A 85 12.62 0.13 1.04
CA HIS A 85 11.48 0.05 0.11
C HIS A 85 11.05 1.44 -0.31
N PHE A 86 10.64 1.57 -1.58
CA PHE A 86 9.99 2.74 -2.15
C PHE A 86 8.80 2.28 -3.00
N GLY A 87 7.65 2.86 -2.73
CA GLY A 87 6.42 2.65 -3.47
C GLY A 87 5.91 3.92 -4.13
N PHE A 88 5.17 3.77 -5.20
CA PHE A 88 4.45 4.87 -5.84
C PHE A 88 3.09 4.41 -6.32
N GLN A 89 2.04 5.00 -5.74
CA GLN A 89 0.65 4.77 -6.11
C GLN A 89 0.18 5.87 -7.04
N TYR A 90 -0.36 5.47 -8.18
CA TYR A 90 -1.10 6.32 -9.11
C TYR A 90 -2.55 5.87 -9.18
N LEU A 91 -3.47 6.78 -8.92
CA LEU A 91 -4.90 6.60 -9.18
C LEU A 91 -5.28 7.49 -10.37
N PRO A 92 -5.86 6.91 -11.45
CA PRO A 92 -6.38 7.72 -12.54
C PRO A 92 -7.45 8.69 -12.03
N ARG A 93 -7.67 9.70 -12.83
CA ARG A 93 -8.64 10.75 -12.57
C ARG A 93 -10.03 10.17 -12.28
N ASN A 94 -10.53 10.47 -11.10
CA ASN A 94 -11.95 10.35 -10.80
C ASN A 94 -12.65 11.57 -11.41
N SER A 95 -13.56 11.35 -12.36
CA SER A 95 -14.25 12.40 -13.12
C SER A 95 -15.12 13.33 -12.27
N THR A 96 -15.28 13.03 -10.99
CA THR A 96 -16.21 13.74 -10.09
C THR A 96 -15.51 14.67 -9.11
N SER A 97 -14.19 14.58 -8.96
CA SER A 97 -13.43 15.53 -8.17
C SER A 97 -12.38 16.20 -9.05
N ASN A 98 -12.40 17.54 -9.12
CA ASN A 98 -11.32 18.33 -9.75
C ASN A 98 -9.98 18.20 -9.00
N GLN A 99 -9.70 17.05 -8.37
CA GLN A 99 -8.58 16.81 -7.47
C GLN A 99 -7.68 15.70 -8.00
N ASP A 100 -7.27 15.84 -9.24
CA ASP A 100 -6.65 14.80 -10.05
C ASP A 100 -5.42 14.13 -9.47
N ASP A 101 -4.64 14.83 -8.64
CA ASP A 101 -3.37 14.32 -8.13
C ASP A 101 -3.35 14.07 -6.62
N LEU A 102 -4.43 14.40 -5.90
CA LEU A 102 -4.43 14.30 -4.43
C LEU A 102 -4.42 12.86 -3.91
N ALA A 103 -4.90 11.91 -4.73
CA ALA A 103 -4.91 10.50 -4.40
C ALA A 103 -3.58 9.80 -4.69
N ASN A 104 -2.70 10.42 -5.48
CA ASN A 104 -1.38 9.88 -5.77
C ASN A 104 -0.45 10.09 -4.57
N TYR A 105 0.38 9.09 -4.29
CA TYR A 105 1.39 9.21 -3.24
C TYR A 105 2.58 8.31 -3.48
N GLY A 106 3.71 8.70 -2.93
CA GLY A 106 4.84 7.84 -2.69
C GLY A 106 4.88 7.37 -1.26
N ASP A 107 5.34 6.16 -1.04
CA ASP A 107 5.64 5.65 0.29
C ASP A 107 7.07 5.09 0.35
N TYR A 108 7.59 5.01 1.55
CA TYR A 108 8.93 4.50 1.78
C TYR A 108 9.02 3.83 3.15
N SER A 109 9.88 2.84 3.22
CA SER A 109 10.22 2.23 4.49
C SER A 109 11.68 1.80 4.54
N LEU A 110 12.18 1.70 5.77
CA LEU A 110 13.46 1.05 6.08
C LEU A 110 13.20 0.04 7.18
N THR A 111 13.39 -1.23 6.87
CA THR A 111 13.19 -2.35 7.81
C THR A 111 14.52 -2.98 8.16
N LEU A 112 14.78 -3.14 9.46
CA LEU A 112 15.84 -3.98 9.98
C LEU A 112 15.20 -5.23 10.61
N ALA A 113 15.55 -6.40 10.11
CA ALA A 113 15.07 -7.69 10.63
C ALA A 113 16.25 -8.49 11.20
N LYS A 114 15.99 -9.21 12.30
CA LYS A 114 16.91 -10.17 12.91
C LYS A 114 16.30 -11.56 12.87
N ASP A 115 16.94 -12.48 12.19
CA ASP A 115 16.67 -13.92 12.28
C ASP A 115 17.53 -14.52 13.40
N PHE A 116 16.89 -15.21 14.35
CA PHE A 116 17.55 -15.86 15.47
C PHE A 116 17.94 -17.32 15.17
N GLY A 117 17.65 -17.83 13.96
CA GLY A 117 18.02 -19.17 13.50
C GLY A 117 17.17 -20.30 14.07
N ASN A 118 16.14 -19.99 14.87
CA ASN A 118 15.20 -20.96 15.47
C ASN A 118 13.76 -20.78 14.98
N GLY A 119 13.59 -20.19 13.81
CA GLY A 119 12.29 -19.84 13.22
C GLY A 119 11.74 -18.48 13.65
N VAL A 120 12.32 -17.83 14.67
CA VAL A 120 11.90 -16.50 15.14
C VAL A 120 12.64 -15.42 14.38
N VAL A 121 11.87 -14.50 13.76
CA VAL A 121 12.38 -13.27 13.16
C VAL A 121 11.73 -12.08 13.83
N VAL A 122 12.50 -11.12 14.29
CA VAL A 122 12.03 -9.84 14.85
C VAL A 122 12.42 -8.72 13.89
N SER A 123 11.51 -7.79 13.65
CA SER A 123 11.77 -6.65 12.76
C SER A 123 11.36 -5.33 13.38
N LEU A 124 12.07 -4.28 12.99
CA LEU A 124 11.73 -2.88 13.24
C LEU A 124 11.70 -2.16 11.90
N ALA A 125 10.59 -1.52 11.59
CA ALA A 125 10.42 -0.73 10.37
C ALA A 125 10.08 0.73 10.70
N ALA A 126 10.76 1.66 10.05
CA ALA A 126 10.35 3.05 9.94
C ALA A 126 9.62 3.22 8.60
N ILE A 127 8.38 3.71 8.63
CA ILE A 127 7.50 3.83 7.47
C ILE A 127 7.04 5.28 7.34
N GLY A 128 7.01 5.80 6.11
CA GLY A 128 6.51 7.14 5.81
C GLY A 128 5.90 7.25 4.42
N THR A 129 5.19 8.36 4.18
CA THR A 129 4.57 8.67 2.90
C THR A 129 4.43 10.17 2.72
N ASN A 130 4.34 10.60 1.44
CA ASN A 130 3.97 11.97 1.07
C ASN A 130 2.47 12.12 0.73
N ALA A 131 1.63 11.17 1.14
CA ALA A 131 0.19 11.17 0.87
C ALA A 131 -0.46 12.50 1.28
N ASN A 132 -1.34 13.02 0.43
CA ASN A 132 -1.96 14.33 0.64
C ASN A 132 -2.88 14.31 1.87
N ARG A 133 -2.61 15.21 2.82
CA ARG A 133 -3.36 15.27 4.09
C ARG A 133 -4.85 15.53 3.89
N ASN A 134 -5.23 16.35 2.92
CA ASN A 134 -6.65 16.67 2.68
C ASN A 134 -7.42 15.47 2.10
N PHE A 135 -6.74 14.62 1.34
CA PHE A 135 -7.35 13.42 0.77
C PHE A 135 -7.36 12.24 1.77
N TYR A 136 -6.24 12.02 2.46
CA TYR A 136 -6.05 10.85 3.34
C TYR A 136 -6.34 11.14 4.82
N THR A 137 -7.21 12.12 5.11
CA THR A 137 -7.73 12.35 6.47
C THR A 137 -9.18 11.89 6.54
N SER A 138 -9.50 10.98 7.47
CA SER A 138 -10.90 10.61 7.72
C SER A 138 -11.64 11.76 8.40
N SER A 139 -12.83 12.08 7.90
CA SER A 139 -13.81 12.85 8.68
C SER A 139 -14.51 11.87 9.64
N SER A 140 -14.18 11.93 10.91
CA SER A 140 -14.89 11.13 11.91
C SER A 140 -16.21 11.79 12.26
N THR A 141 -17.30 11.03 12.23
CA THR A 141 -18.61 11.42 12.77
C THR A 141 -18.54 11.77 14.27
N PHE A 142 -17.46 11.40 14.95
CA PHE A 142 -17.22 11.64 16.37
C PHE A 142 -16.14 12.70 16.66
N GLY A 143 -15.84 13.58 15.69
CA GLY A 143 -15.09 14.81 15.94
C GLY A 143 -13.56 14.73 15.89
N ASN A 144 -12.95 13.57 15.68
CA ASN A 144 -11.49 13.43 15.60
C ASN A 144 -11.07 13.02 14.18
N ALA A 145 -10.80 14.00 13.31
CA ALA A 145 -10.21 13.75 12.02
C ALA A 145 -8.81 13.10 12.19
N ARG A 146 -8.58 11.95 11.56
CA ARG A 146 -7.31 11.22 11.63
C ARG A 146 -6.64 11.16 10.26
N TYR A 147 -5.43 11.67 10.18
CA TYR A 147 -4.59 11.53 9.01
C TYR A 147 -3.87 10.18 9.03
N TYR A 148 -3.97 9.42 7.94
CA TYR A 148 -3.40 8.07 7.83
C TYR A 148 -1.94 8.04 7.35
N GLY A 149 -1.42 9.14 6.82
CA GLY A 149 -0.07 9.23 6.25
C GLY A 149 1.01 9.66 7.26
N ASN A 150 0.82 9.47 8.57
CA ASN A 150 1.86 9.81 9.55
C ASN A 150 3.02 8.82 9.49
N ASN A 151 4.23 9.34 9.67
CA ASN A 151 5.40 8.48 9.88
C ASN A 151 5.20 7.61 11.11
N THR A 152 5.56 6.34 10.99
CA THR A 152 5.26 5.32 12.01
C THR A 152 6.43 4.37 12.17
N LEU A 153 6.66 3.92 13.41
CA LEU A 153 7.52 2.80 13.72
C LEU A 153 6.67 1.56 13.95
N VAL A 154 7.04 0.46 13.31
CA VAL A 154 6.36 -0.83 13.41
C VAL A 154 7.35 -1.89 13.91
N VAL A 155 6.99 -2.60 14.96
CA VAL A 155 7.70 -3.79 15.43
C VAL A 155 6.92 -5.02 14.97
N GLY A 156 7.63 -5.96 14.36
CA GLY A 156 7.07 -7.23 13.90
C GLY A 156 7.77 -8.43 14.52
N VAL A 157 7.01 -9.49 14.76
CA VAL A 157 7.54 -10.81 15.12
C VAL A 157 6.93 -11.84 14.18
N LYS A 158 7.77 -12.65 13.57
CA LYS A 158 7.36 -13.77 12.70
C LYS A 158 7.97 -15.06 13.24
N TYR A 159 7.17 -16.12 13.24
CA TYR A 159 7.64 -17.46 13.54
C TYR A 159 7.42 -18.39 12.33
N ASN A 160 8.48 -19.04 11.88
CA ASN A 160 8.45 -20.04 10.82
C ASN A 160 8.60 -21.43 11.46
N PHE A 161 7.60 -22.28 11.37
CA PHE A 161 7.57 -23.65 11.92
C PHE A 161 7.64 -24.69 10.81
#